data_e1f59309a3f46022854e063d4c93d2f2
#
_entry.id   e1f59309a3f46022854e063d4c93d2f2
#
_cell.length_a   1.000
_cell.length_b   1.000
_cell.length_c   1.000
_cell.angle_alpha   90.00
_cell.angle_beta   90.00
_cell.angle_gamma   90.00
#
_symmetry.space_group_name_H-M   'P 1'
#
loop_
_entity.id
_entity.type
_entity.pdbx_description
1 polymer ?
#
loop_
_entity_poly.entity_id
_entity_poly.type
_entity_poly.pdbx_seq_one_letter_code
_entity_poly.pdbx_strand_id
1 'polypeptide(L)'
;MKRGLVLALALALALALAVTAAVVSGCGKAASGQGSGEEVRLMVWSPSEDQSKDSGQWLQKSCERFAELHPEWNITFVYGVADEATAANQVSQDAEASADVFLYANDTLTIMTDANALVKFGGKYREEIEAMNSAEVINSVTMDGELYGVPFTTNTWYMYYDKSVFSEEDIKNLDTMLSKGTVSFPFTNSWYLPAFYIGNGCTLFGDGTDESKGVDFGGEKAVEVTEYLVDLIANPNFVVDADGSGMAGLRDGSIHALFSGSWDMASVKEILGGNMGVAALPTYTLNGEEKQMKSYAGSKAVGVNPESSYMVPAVQLAVYLGSAEAQKLHYELRNVVPCNLELMENPDIASDALVTAQNDTFNRTSILQPFVAGMNNCWVPVENMGKGIRNRSVTHENAKEQTEAMNAAMNSNGI
;
A
#
# COMPACT_ATOMS: atom_id res chain seq x y z
N MET A 1 -55.57 -33.82 1.01
CA MET A 1 -54.75 -32.64 1.28
C MET A 1 -54.03 -32.13 -0.01
N LYS A 2 -54.67 -32.11 -1.18
CA LYS A 2 -54.08 -31.57 -2.43
C LYS A 2 -54.98 -30.55 -3.18
N ARG A 3 -56.06 -30.06 -2.54
CA ARG A 3 -56.96 -29.06 -3.13
C ARG A 3 -56.93 -27.66 -2.46
N GLY A 4 -56.17 -27.49 -1.38
CA GLY A 4 -56.01 -26.21 -0.68
C GLY A 4 -54.81 -25.35 -1.18
N LEU A 5 -53.84 -25.93 -1.91
CA LEU A 5 -52.65 -25.25 -2.31
C LEU A 5 -52.75 -24.52 -3.67
N VAL A 6 -53.78 -24.86 -4.48
CA VAL A 6 -53.99 -24.24 -5.80
C VAL A 6 -54.83 -22.96 -5.70
N LEU A 7 -55.62 -22.81 -4.64
CA LEU A 7 -56.40 -21.57 -4.47
C LEU A 7 -55.63 -20.41 -3.84
N ALA A 8 -54.51 -20.70 -3.13
CA ALA A 8 -53.66 -19.68 -2.54
C ALA A 8 -52.72 -19.01 -3.54
N LEU A 9 -52.34 -19.73 -4.63
CA LEU A 9 -51.48 -19.14 -5.66
C LEU A 9 -52.28 -18.27 -6.69
N ALA A 10 -53.60 -18.50 -6.83
CA ALA A 10 -54.43 -17.71 -7.72
C ALA A 10 -54.86 -16.36 -7.16
N LEU A 11 -54.87 -16.18 -5.82
CA LEU A 11 -55.14 -14.90 -5.18
C LEU A 11 -53.96 -13.97 -5.09
N ALA A 12 -52.72 -14.47 -5.15
CA ALA A 12 -51.50 -13.65 -5.11
C ALA A 12 -51.20 -13.00 -6.49
N LEU A 13 -51.71 -13.56 -7.61
CA LEU A 13 -51.51 -12.98 -8.94
C LEU A 13 -52.53 -11.92 -9.32
N ALA A 14 -53.65 -11.80 -8.61
CA ALA A 14 -54.74 -10.84 -8.90
C ALA A 14 -54.57 -9.48 -8.19
N LEU A 15 -53.60 -9.35 -7.27
CA LEU A 15 -53.35 -8.08 -6.57
C LEU A 15 -52.20 -7.25 -7.20
N ALA A 16 -51.53 -7.76 -8.21
CA ALA A 16 -50.40 -7.07 -8.87
C ALA A 16 -50.77 -6.26 -10.12
N LEU A 17 -52.05 -6.16 -10.47
CA LEU A 17 -52.52 -5.54 -11.72
C LEU A 17 -53.49 -4.36 -11.57
N ALA A 18 -53.62 -3.77 -10.39
CA ALA A 18 -54.56 -2.68 -10.16
C ALA A 18 -53.93 -1.41 -9.52
N VAL A 19 -52.71 -1.03 -9.93
CA VAL A 19 -52.14 0.30 -9.66
C VAL A 19 -51.51 0.87 -10.91
N THR A 20 -52.35 1.18 -11.90
CA THR A 20 -52.03 2.10 -12.98
C THR A 20 -53.32 2.83 -13.38
N ALA A 21 -53.52 4.03 -12.83
CA ALA A 21 -54.16 5.19 -13.48
C ALA A 21 -54.73 6.13 -12.43
N ALA A 22 -53.92 7.05 -11.95
CA ALA A 22 -54.37 8.35 -11.45
C ALA A 22 -53.40 9.42 -11.90
N VAL A 23 -53.57 9.88 -13.12
CA VAL A 23 -53.00 11.16 -13.57
C VAL A 23 -53.87 12.26 -12.96
N VAL A 24 -53.33 12.96 -12.00
CA VAL A 24 -53.88 14.23 -11.53
C VAL A 24 -52.91 15.35 -11.90
N SER A 25 -53.32 16.14 -12.85
CA SER A 25 -52.71 17.41 -13.22
C SER A 25 -52.69 18.35 -12.02
N GLY A 26 -51.49 18.55 -11.48
CA GLY A 26 -51.22 19.60 -10.49
C GLY A 26 -50.11 20.50 -11.03
N CYS A 27 -50.47 21.66 -11.59
CA CYS A 27 -49.52 22.75 -11.85
C CYS A 27 -48.92 23.26 -10.54
N GLY A 28 -47.71 22.76 -10.21
CA GLY A 28 -46.85 23.35 -9.19
C GLY A 28 -45.59 23.81 -9.88
N LYS A 29 -45.20 25.07 -9.68
CA LYS A 29 -44.02 25.71 -10.25
C LYS A 29 -42.80 24.84 -10.07
N ALA A 30 -42.20 24.41 -11.16
CA ALA A 30 -40.90 23.78 -11.20
C ALA A 30 -39.86 24.79 -10.71
N ALA A 31 -39.13 24.43 -9.67
CA ALA A 31 -37.85 25.06 -9.36
C ALA A 31 -36.89 24.68 -10.47
N SER A 32 -36.57 25.66 -11.30
CA SER A 32 -35.57 25.56 -12.35
C SER A 32 -34.18 25.46 -11.76
N GLY A 33 -33.53 24.34 -12.00
CA GLY A 33 -32.15 24.14 -11.55
C GLY A 33 -31.66 22.71 -11.75
N GLN A 34 -32.13 21.98 -12.81
CA GLN A 34 -31.41 20.80 -13.27
C GLN A 34 -30.51 21.19 -14.42
N GLY A 35 -29.20 21.12 -14.18
CA GLY A 35 -28.20 21.23 -15.23
C GLY A 35 -28.46 20.18 -16.30
N SER A 36 -28.27 20.57 -17.56
CA SER A 36 -28.42 19.71 -18.75
C SER A 36 -27.21 18.77 -18.93
N GLY A 37 -26.60 18.30 -17.83
CA GLY A 37 -25.46 17.40 -17.89
C GLY A 37 -25.83 15.97 -18.27
N GLU A 38 -24.90 15.27 -18.90
CA GLU A 38 -25.01 13.83 -19.16
C GLU A 38 -25.09 13.08 -17.83
N GLU A 39 -26.04 12.13 -17.70
CA GLU A 39 -26.19 11.27 -16.52
C GLU A 39 -25.03 10.27 -16.45
N VAL A 40 -24.27 10.32 -15.38
CA VAL A 40 -23.11 9.45 -15.13
C VAL A 40 -23.27 8.77 -13.78
N ARG A 41 -23.06 7.45 -13.72
CA ARG A 41 -23.08 6.68 -12.47
C ARG A 41 -21.73 5.98 -12.32
N LEU A 42 -20.95 6.37 -11.32
CA LEU A 42 -19.65 5.78 -11.02
C LEU A 42 -19.68 5.00 -9.70
N MET A 43 -19.28 3.73 -9.75
CA MET A 43 -18.97 2.94 -8.56
C MET A 43 -17.51 3.13 -8.22
N VAL A 44 -17.23 3.53 -6.96
CA VAL A 44 -15.86 3.82 -6.48
C VAL A 44 -15.58 3.01 -5.23
N TRP A 45 -14.46 2.26 -5.23
CA TRP A 45 -14.03 1.47 -4.08
C TRP A 45 -12.77 2.02 -3.45
N SER A 46 -12.78 2.09 -2.11
CA SER A 46 -11.61 2.40 -1.27
C SER A 46 -11.70 1.68 0.07
N PRO A 47 -10.61 1.66 0.86
CA PRO A 47 -10.65 1.20 2.25
C PRO A 47 -11.72 1.92 3.09
N SER A 48 -12.19 1.25 4.13
CA SER A 48 -13.22 1.79 5.04
C SER A 48 -12.82 3.10 5.70
N GLU A 49 -11.53 3.27 5.98
CA GLU A 49 -10.94 4.44 6.63
C GLU A 49 -11.06 5.71 5.78
N ASP A 50 -10.98 5.58 4.45
CA ASP A 50 -11.13 6.71 3.52
C ASP A 50 -12.57 7.18 3.39
N GLN A 51 -13.52 6.36 3.85
CA GLN A 51 -14.95 6.60 3.78
C GLN A 51 -15.58 6.92 5.14
N SER A 52 -14.89 6.61 6.24
CA SER A 52 -15.38 6.76 7.60
C SER A 52 -15.63 8.23 7.96
N LYS A 53 -16.76 8.51 8.65
CA LYS A 53 -17.04 9.84 9.19
C LYS A 53 -15.99 10.27 10.22
N ASP A 54 -15.53 9.32 11.04
CA ASP A 54 -14.54 9.58 12.08
C ASP A 54 -13.17 9.93 11.50
N SER A 55 -12.90 9.49 10.25
CA SER A 55 -11.67 9.79 9.50
C SER A 55 -11.86 10.87 8.43
N GLY A 56 -12.96 11.62 8.46
CA GLY A 56 -13.18 12.80 7.64
C GLY A 56 -13.76 12.58 6.24
N GLN A 57 -14.04 11.33 5.82
CA GLN A 57 -14.69 10.97 4.54
C GLN A 57 -13.96 11.51 3.30
N TRP A 58 -12.66 11.22 3.22
CA TRP A 58 -11.84 11.70 2.11
C TRP A 58 -12.42 11.35 0.74
N LEU A 59 -12.84 10.09 0.52
CA LEU A 59 -13.33 9.65 -0.78
C LEU A 59 -14.58 10.43 -1.21
N GLN A 60 -15.57 10.55 -0.31
CA GLN A 60 -16.82 11.26 -0.61
C GLN A 60 -16.56 12.73 -0.95
N LYS A 61 -15.75 13.42 -0.14
CA LYS A 61 -15.40 14.82 -0.35
C LYS A 61 -14.64 15.04 -1.67
N SER A 62 -13.72 14.14 -2.01
CA SER A 62 -12.99 14.20 -3.27
C SER A 62 -13.90 13.96 -4.47
N CYS A 63 -14.82 12.98 -4.38
CA CYS A 63 -15.81 12.73 -5.42
C CYS A 63 -16.79 13.89 -5.59
N GLU A 64 -17.29 14.48 -4.48
CA GLU A 64 -18.14 15.67 -4.51
C GLU A 64 -17.43 16.84 -5.18
N ARG A 65 -16.16 17.07 -4.82
CA ARG A 65 -15.35 18.13 -5.43
C ARG A 65 -15.09 17.88 -6.92
N PHE A 66 -14.84 16.64 -7.32
CA PHE A 66 -14.73 16.26 -8.73
C PHE A 66 -16.01 16.61 -9.51
N ALA A 67 -17.18 16.29 -8.95
CA ALA A 67 -18.46 16.62 -9.60
C ALA A 67 -18.68 18.13 -9.74
N GLU A 68 -18.24 18.95 -8.77
CA GLU A 68 -18.26 20.42 -8.88
C GLU A 68 -17.39 20.95 -10.02
N LEU A 69 -16.25 20.29 -10.27
CA LEU A 69 -15.30 20.66 -11.32
C LEU A 69 -15.80 20.24 -12.72
N HIS A 70 -16.75 19.29 -12.78
CA HIS A 70 -17.28 18.73 -14.02
C HIS A 70 -18.81 18.92 -14.15
N PRO A 71 -19.29 20.18 -14.26
CA PRO A 71 -20.71 20.49 -14.34
C PRO A 71 -21.37 19.99 -15.64
N GLU A 72 -20.60 19.52 -16.62
CA GLU A 72 -21.08 18.87 -17.84
C GLU A 72 -21.71 17.50 -17.57
N TRP A 73 -21.43 16.89 -16.42
CA TRP A 73 -22.01 15.63 -15.98
C TRP A 73 -22.89 15.78 -14.74
N ASN A 74 -23.99 15.03 -14.71
CA ASN A 74 -24.78 14.82 -13.50
C ASN A 74 -24.36 13.49 -12.87
N ILE A 75 -23.34 13.52 -11.99
CA ILE A 75 -22.67 12.33 -11.46
C ILE A 75 -23.38 11.81 -10.21
N THR A 76 -23.73 10.54 -10.22
CA THR A 76 -24.14 9.77 -9.04
C THR A 76 -23.02 8.81 -8.65
N PHE A 77 -22.45 8.98 -7.47
CA PHE A 77 -21.44 8.06 -6.93
C PHE A 77 -22.07 6.94 -6.12
N VAL A 78 -21.56 5.72 -6.29
CA VAL A 78 -21.88 4.53 -5.49
C VAL A 78 -20.60 4.07 -4.82
N TYR A 79 -20.55 4.12 -3.51
CA TYR A 79 -19.35 3.79 -2.76
C TYR A 79 -19.39 2.34 -2.29
N GLY A 80 -18.28 1.63 -2.48
CA GLY A 80 -18.04 0.29 -1.94
C GLY A 80 -16.80 0.30 -1.05
N VAL A 81 -16.78 -0.58 -0.06
CA VAL A 81 -15.62 -0.75 0.83
C VAL A 81 -14.84 -1.97 0.40
N ALA A 82 -13.59 -1.75 -0.01
CA ALA A 82 -12.61 -2.79 -0.27
C ALA A 82 -11.22 -2.22 0.04
N ASP A 83 -10.40 -2.98 0.79
CA ASP A 83 -8.97 -2.68 0.86
C ASP A 83 -8.31 -2.90 -0.50
N GLU A 84 -7.10 -2.39 -0.66
CA GLU A 84 -6.42 -2.35 -1.96
C GLU A 84 -6.17 -3.76 -2.54
N ALA A 85 -5.83 -4.74 -1.69
CA ALA A 85 -5.61 -6.11 -2.13
C ALA A 85 -6.93 -6.81 -2.47
N THR A 86 -7.98 -6.59 -1.69
CA THR A 86 -9.32 -7.11 -1.94
C THR A 86 -9.89 -6.54 -3.23
N ALA A 87 -9.78 -5.23 -3.46
CA ALA A 87 -10.22 -4.57 -4.69
C ALA A 87 -9.54 -5.17 -5.92
N ALA A 88 -8.20 -5.29 -5.88
CA ALA A 88 -7.43 -5.88 -6.99
C ALA A 88 -7.86 -7.31 -7.31
N ASN A 89 -8.05 -8.15 -6.28
CA ASN A 89 -8.49 -9.53 -6.47
C ASN A 89 -9.91 -9.62 -7.05
N GLN A 90 -10.84 -8.79 -6.57
CA GLN A 90 -12.23 -8.81 -7.06
C GLN A 90 -12.31 -8.35 -8.51
N VAL A 91 -11.64 -7.24 -8.87
CA VAL A 91 -11.63 -6.74 -10.25
C VAL A 91 -10.98 -7.74 -11.20
N SER A 92 -9.91 -8.41 -10.76
CA SER A 92 -9.26 -9.45 -11.57
C SER A 92 -10.12 -10.70 -11.81
N GLN A 93 -11.05 -11.00 -10.87
CA GLN A 93 -11.94 -12.16 -10.99
C GLN A 93 -13.21 -11.86 -11.78
N ASP A 94 -13.79 -10.67 -11.61
CA ASP A 94 -15.05 -10.26 -12.24
C ASP A 94 -15.08 -8.74 -12.41
N ALA A 95 -14.52 -8.27 -13.53
CA ALA A 95 -14.47 -6.84 -13.84
C ALA A 95 -15.87 -6.25 -14.06
N GLU A 96 -16.80 -6.99 -14.70
CA GLU A 96 -18.16 -6.50 -15.00
C GLU A 96 -18.95 -6.19 -13.72
N ALA A 97 -18.75 -6.96 -12.63
CA ALA A 97 -19.43 -6.77 -11.36
C ALA A 97 -18.69 -5.84 -10.41
N SER A 98 -17.54 -5.30 -10.81
CA SER A 98 -16.64 -4.53 -9.96
C SER A 98 -16.79 -3.01 -10.14
N ALA A 99 -16.07 -2.23 -9.30
CA ALA A 99 -16.09 -0.77 -9.37
C ALA A 99 -15.52 -0.22 -10.67
N ASP A 100 -16.01 0.95 -11.10
CA ASP A 100 -15.45 1.71 -12.23
C ASP A 100 -14.07 2.28 -11.90
N VAL A 101 -13.90 2.74 -10.64
CA VAL A 101 -12.65 3.32 -10.11
C VAL A 101 -12.37 2.69 -8.75
N PHE A 102 -11.14 2.30 -8.50
CA PHE A 102 -10.76 1.63 -7.24
C PHE A 102 -9.31 1.94 -6.85
N LEU A 103 -9.04 1.86 -5.55
CA LEU A 103 -7.68 1.97 -5.02
C LEU A 103 -7.03 0.59 -5.00
N TYR A 104 -5.74 0.53 -5.34
CA TYR A 104 -4.95 -0.70 -5.29
C TYR A 104 -3.51 -0.44 -4.85
N ALA A 105 -2.84 -1.46 -4.32
CA ALA A 105 -1.41 -1.44 -4.06
C ALA A 105 -0.65 -2.05 -5.25
N ASN A 106 0.45 -1.47 -5.63
CA ASN A 106 1.20 -1.82 -6.84
C ASN A 106 1.76 -3.26 -6.85
N ASP A 107 1.88 -3.91 -5.70
CA ASP A 107 2.25 -5.33 -5.60
C ASP A 107 1.21 -6.29 -6.22
N THR A 108 0.00 -5.81 -6.46
CA THR A 108 -1.06 -6.53 -7.16
C THR A 108 -1.12 -6.24 -8.67
N LEU A 109 -0.22 -5.40 -9.20
CA LEU A 109 -0.25 -4.93 -10.59
C LEU A 109 -0.20 -6.08 -11.60
N THR A 110 0.69 -7.06 -11.37
CA THR A 110 0.83 -8.23 -12.27
C THR A 110 -0.48 -9.02 -12.39
N ILE A 111 -1.15 -9.32 -11.26
CA ILE A 111 -2.40 -10.08 -11.25
C ILE A 111 -3.48 -9.34 -12.05
N MET A 112 -3.57 -8.02 -11.90
CA MET A 112 -4.56 -7.20 -12.61
C MET A 112 -4.24 -7.04 -14.10
N THR A 113 -2.97 -6.90 -14.47
CA THR A 113 -2.59 -6.80 -15.88
C THR A 113 -2.78 -8.12 -16.63
N ASP A 114 -2.45 -9.26 -15.99
CA ASP A 114 -2.69 -10.60 -16.55
C ASP A 114 -4.19 -10.87 -16.75
N ALA A 115 -5.03 -10.36 -15.87
CA ALA A 115 -6.49 -10.43 -15.98
C ALA A 115 -7.09 -9.40 -16.95
N ASN A 116 -6.29 -8.48 -17.51
CA ASN A 116 -6.76 -7.30 -18.25
C ASN A 116 -7.77 -6.46 -17.46
N ALA A 117 -7.58 -6.31 -16.17
CA ALA A 117 -8.49 -5.65 -15.23
C ALA A 117 -8.18 -4.15 -15.00
N LEU A 118 -7.23 -3.58 -15.72
CA LEU A 118 -6.81 -2.18 -15.62
C LEU A 118 -6.78 -1.48 -16.98
N VAL A 119 -7.28 -0.26 -17.01
CA VAL A 119 -7.12 0.65 -18.14
C VAL A 119 -5.66 1.10 -18.25
N LYS A 120 -5.14 1.17 -19.49
CA LYS A 120 -3.87 1.80 -19.81
C LYS A 120 -4.06 3.31 -19.97
N PHE A 121 -3.35 4.09 -19.17
CA PHE A 121 -3.35 5.54 -19.31
C PHE A 121 -2.41 5.96 -20.45
N GLY A 122 -2.94 6.65 -21.46
CA GLY A 122 -2.19 7.11 -22.63
C GLY A 122 -2.46 8.58 -22.97
N GLY A 123 -1.70 9.11 -23.94
CA GLY A 123 -1.85 10.50 -24.44
C GLY A 123 -1.76 11.54 -23.33
N LYS A 124 -2.67 12.50 -23.34
CA LYS A 124 -2.68 13.61 -22.37
C LYS A 124 -2.77 13.17 -20.92
N TYR A 125 -3.47 12.08 -20.61
CA TYR A 125 -3.60 11.61 -19.24
C TYR A 125 -2.29 11.02 -18.72
N ARG A 126 -1.55 10.28 -19.57
CA ARG A 126 -0.22 9.82 -19.22
C ARG A 126 0.74 10.99 -18.95
N GLU A 127 0.75 11.98 -19.83
CA GLU A 127 1.58 13.17 -19.69
C GLU A 127 1.27 13.93 -18.37
N GLU A 128 -0.02 14.03 -18.01
CA GLU A 128 -0.48 14.66 -16.77
C GLU A 128 -0.04 13.87 -15.54
N ILE A 129 -0.20 12.55 -15.53
CA ILE A 129 0.19 11.68 -14.42
C ILE A 129 1.73 11.68 -14.24
N GLU A 130 2.49 11.62 -15.34
CA GLU A 130 3.96 11.70 -15.30
C GLU A 130 4.45 13.07 -14.80
N ALA A 131 3.76 14.15 -15.12
CA ALA A 131 4.10 15.49 -14.63
C ALA A 131 3.83 15.67 -13.12
N MET A 132 2.91 14.93 -12.55
CA MET A 132 2.56 15.01 -11.12
C MET A 132 3.48 14.19 -10.20
N ASN A 133 4.28 13.26 -10.74
CA ASN A 133 4.98 12.25 -9.95
C ASN A 133 6.45 12.12 -10.35
N SER A 134 7.30 11.63 -9.43
CA SER A 134 8.68 11.27 -9.77
C SER A 134 8.75 10.03 -10.67
N ALA A 135 9.86 9.86 -11.37
CA ALA A 135 10.07 8.70 -12.24
C ALA A 135 9.97 7.37 -11.48
N GLU A 136 10.46 7.32 -10.23
CA GLU A 136 10.40 6.14 -9.36
C GLU A 136 8.95 5.78 -9.01
N VAL A 137 8.12 6.79 -8.71
CA VAL A 137 6.70 6.59 -8.42
C VAL A 137 5.95 6.13 -9.69
N ILE A 138 6.24 6.71 -10.85
CA ILE A 138 5.67 6.28 -12.14
C ILE A 138 6.07 4.85 -12.47
N ASN A 139 7.34 4.47 -12.25
CA ASN A 139 7.80 3.11 -12.48
C ASN A 139 7.03 2.08 -11.63
N SER A 140 6.57 2.47 -10.44
CA SER A 140 5.80 1.58 -9.55
C SER A 140 4.42 1.17 -10.09
N VAL A 141 3.89 1.87 -11.07
CA VAL A 141 2.59 1.59 -11.72
C VAL A 141 2.72 1.39 -13.24
N THR A 142 3.95 1.17 -13.70
CA THR A 142 4.28 0.91 -15.10
C THR A 142 4.72 -0.55 -15.29
N MET A 143 4.13 -1.23 -16.26
CA MET A 143 4.50 -2.60 -16.65
C MET A 143 4.57 -2.68 -18.18
N ASP A 144 5.64 -3.27 -18.70
CA ASP A 144 5.87 -3.40 -20.16
C ASP A 144 5.80 -2.05 -20.90
N GLY A 145 6.22 -0.97 -20.25
CA GLY A 145 6.19 0.39 -20.80
C GLY A 145 4.82 1.08 -20.79
N GLU A 146 3.77 0.41 -20.30
CA GLU A 146 2.42 0.93 -20.19
C GLU A 146 2.09 1.37 -18.76
N LEU A 147 1.42 2.51 -18.61
CA LEU A 147 1.01 3.08 -17.34
C LEU A 147 -0.40 2.61 -16.97
N TYR A 148 -0.57 2.00 -15.77
CA TYR A 148 -1.81 1.35 -15.36
C TYR A 148 -2.50 1.98 -14.14
N GLY A 149 -1.96 3.04 -13.57
CA GLY A 149 -2.57 3.68 -12.42
C GLY A 149 -2.12 5.11 -12.19
N VAL A 150 -2.85 5.79 -11.34
CA VAL A 150 -2.53 7.15 -10.89
C VAL A 150 -2.06 7.07 -9.44
N PRO A 151 -0.76 7.21 -9.14
CA PRO A 151 -0.25 7.15 -7.78
C PRO A 151 -0.81 8.27 -6.91
N PHE A 152 -1.11 7.96 -5.63
CA PHE A 152 -1.54 8.97 -4.66
C PHE A 152 -0.74 8.93 -3.35
N THR A 153 0.02 7.86 -3.10
CA THR A 153 0.96 7.73 -1.97
C THR A 153 2.04 6.72 -2.27
N THR A 154 3.21 6.85 -1.67
CA THR A 154 4.22 5.81 -1.62
C THR A 154 3.89 4.80 -0.52
N ASN A 155 4.30 3.55 -0.69
CA ASN A 155 4.09 2.46 0.25
C ASN A 155 5.43 1.84 0.64
N THR A 156 5.88 2.10 1.86
CA THR A 156 7.08 1.52 2.45
C THR A 156 6.99 1.59 3.96
N TRP A 157 7.97 1.01 4.64
CA TRP A 157 8.11 1.09 6.08
C TRP A 157 9.42 1.80 6.45
N TYR A 158 9.42 2.43 7.62
CA TYR A 158 10.51 3.23 8.16
C TYR A 158 10.57 3.04 9.68
N MET A 159 11.32 3.87 10.39
CA MET A 159 11.54 3.71 11.81
C MET A 159 10.81 4.79 12.62
N TYR A 160 10.12 4.36 13.68
CA TYR A 160 9.64 5.19 14.77
C TYR A 160 10.54 5.00 15.98
N TYR A 161 10.83 6.07 16.72
CA TYR A 161 11.68 6.01 17.90
C TYR A 161 11.31 7.04 18.96
N ASP A 162 11.67 6.77 20.21
CA ASP A 162 11.53 7.69 21.34
C ASP A 162 12.75 8.64 21.40
N LYS A 163 12.53 9.93 21.14
CA LYS A 163 13.54 10.99 21.21
C LYS A 163 14.09 11.23 22.63
N SER A 164 13.43 10.72 23.67
CA SER A 164 13.96 10.78 25.03
C SER A 164 15.06 9.73 25.28
N VAL A 165 15.14 8.69 24.43
CA VAL A 165 16.12 7.61 24.51
C VAL A 165 17.20 7.73 23.44
N PHE A 166 16.82 8.07 22.20
CA PHE A 166 17.74 8.13 21.07
C PHE A 166 17.88 9.57 20.54
N SER A 167 19.12 10.00 20.34
CA SER A 167 19.44 11.21 19.59
C SER A 167 19.38 10.96 18.08
N GLU A 168 19.37 12.02 17.27
CA GLU A 168 19.45 11.94 15.81
C GLU A 168 20.72 11.25 15.28
N GLU A 169 21.79 11.25 16.05
CA GLU A 169 23.03 10.53 15.71
C GLU A 169 22.90 9.03 15.99
N ASP A 170 22.26 8.68 17.11
CA ASP A 170 22.09 7.29 17.52
C ASP A 170 21.28 6.46 16.52
N ILE A 171 20.24 7.08 15.95
CA ILE A 171 19.31 6.41 15.03
C ILE A 171 19.90 6.13 13.65
N LYS A 172 21.10 6.57 13.34
CA LYS A 172 21.74 6.33 12.05
C LYS A 172 22.24 4.90 11.89
N ASN A 173 22.51 4.21 13.00
CA ASN A 173 23.04 2.85 12.97
C ASN A 173 22.34 1.97 14.01
N LEU A 174 21.84 0.80 13.59
CA LEU A 174 21.07 -0.13 14.43
C LEU A 174 21.89 -0.65 15.63
N ASP A 175 23.17 -0.98 15.43
CA ASP A 175 24.01 -1.52 16.51
C ASP A 175 24.29 -0.44 17.58
N THR A 176 24.39 0.82 17.16
CA THR A 176 24.47 1.97 18.07
C THR A 176 23.17 2.11 18.87
N MET A 177 22.03 2.01 18.24
CA MET A 177 20.72 2.03 18.92
C MET A 177 20.63 0.91 19.97
N LEU A 178 21.00 -0.31 19.60
CA LEU A 178 20.96 -1.48 20.48
C LEU A 178 21.90 -1.37 21.69
N SER A 179 22.93 -0.51 21.60
CA SER A 179 23.80 -0.20 22.76
C SER A 179 23.14 0.74 23.76
N LYS A 180 22.04 1.43 23.40
CA LYS A 180 21.44 2.49 24.22
C LYS A 180 19.98 2.20 24.61
N GLY A 181 19.27 1.42 23.82
CA GLY A 181 17.86 1.13 24.05
C GLY A 181 17.39 -0.12 23.33
N THR A 182 16.14 -0.46 23.53
CA THR A 182 15.52 -1.66 22.97
C THR A 182 14.83 -1.32 21.65
N VAL A 183 15.13 -2.11 20.61
CA VAL A 183 14.59 -1.96 19.26
C VAL A 183 13.76 -3.19 18.89
N SER A 184 12.55 -2.99 18.42
CA SER A 184 11.67 -4.05 17.93
C SER A 184 11.64 -4.07 16.40
N PHE A 185 11.73 -5.26 15.81
CA PHE A 185 11.76 -5.45 14.37
C PHE A 185 10.90 -6.64 13.94
N PRO A 186 10.11 -6.54 12.84
CA PRO A 186 9.28 -7.63 12.29
C PRO A 186 10.12 -8.73 11.64
N PHE A 187 10.99 -9.37 12.42
CA PHE A 187 12.07 -10.25 12.00
C PHE A 187 11.61 -11.51 11.25
N THR A 188 10.40 -12.00 11.54
CA THR A 188 9.83 -13.18 10.89
C THR A 188 8.89 -12.84 9.74
N ASN A 189 8.86 -11.57 9.33
CA ASN A 189 8.05 -11.10 8.21
C ASN A 189 8.92 -10.94 6.96
N SER A 190 8.54 -11.61 5.89
CA SER A 190 9.28 -11.62 4.62
C SER A 190 9.30 -10.30 3.87
N TRP A 191 8.43 -9.34 4.23
CA TRP A 191 8.49 -7.98 3.67
C TRP A 191 9.53 -7.09 4.35
N TYR A 192 9.96 -7.45 5.56
CA TYR A 192 10.94 -6.69 6.36
C TYR A 192 12.34 -7.30 6.36
N LEU A 193 12.46 -8.61 6.62
CA LEU A 193 13.74 -9.29 6.80
C LEU A 193 14.73 -9.11 5.63
N PRO A 194 14.31 -9.09 4.35
CA PRO A 194 15.21 -8.89 3.21
C PRO A 194 16.01 -7.61 3.25
N ALA A 195 15.60 -6.61 4.04
CA ALA A 195 16.29 -5.32 4.12
C ALA A 195 17.78 -5.44 4.48
N PHE A 196 18.15 -6.44 5.27
CA PHE A 196 19.54 -6.73 5.61
C PHE A 196 20.29 -7.34 4.42
N TYR A 197 19.72 -8.34 3.76
CA TYR A 197 20.31 -9.00 2.59
C TYR A 197 20.50 -8.04 1.42
N ILE A 198 19.47 -7.27 1.10
CA ILE A 198 19.52 -6.25 0.04
C ILE A 198 20.55 -5.18 0.39
N GLY A 199 20.64 -4.81 1.66
CA GLY A 199 21.65 -3.88 2.18
C GLY A 199 23.08 -4.33 1.94
N ASN A 200 23.37 -5.63 1.96
CA ASN A 200 24.67 -6.22 1.65
C ASN A 200 24.81 -6.68 0.18
N GLY A 201 23.95 -6.15 -0.71
CA GLY A 201 24.09 -6.36 -2.16
C GLY A 201 23.46 -7.64 -2.72
N CYS A 202 22.57 -8.30 -1.96
CA CYS A 202 21.69 -9.32 -2.52
C CYS A 202 20.64 -8.68 -3.42
N THR A 203 20.29 -9.34 -4.51
CA THR A 203 19.39 -8.81 -5.54
C THR A 203 18.24 -9.76 -5.85
N LEU A 204 17.13 -9.20 -6.32
CA LEU A 204 15.96 -9.93 -6.77
C LEU A 204 15.72 -9.56 -8.23
N PHE A 205 15.79 -10.56 -9.12
CA PHE A 205 15.49 -10.39 -10.55
C PHE A 205 16.27 -9.25 -11.22
N GLY A 206 17.57 -9.14 -10.87
CA GLY A 206 18.45 -8.07 -11.29
C GLY A 206 18.11 -6.73 -10.65
N ASP A 207 17.54 -5.84 -11.43
CA ASP A 207 16.98 -4.55 -10.97
C ASP A 207 15.50 -4.62 -10.55
N GLY A 208 14.96 -5.83 -10.49
CA GLY A 208 13.55 -6.08 -10.14
C GLY A 208 12.63 -6.30 -11.33
N THR A 209 13.13 -6.23 -12.56
CA THR A 209 12.31 -6.27 -13.79
C THR A 209 12.57 -7.48 -14.69
N ASP A 210 13.65 -8.24 -14.45
CA ASP A 210 14.09 -9.34 -15.31
C ASP A 210 14.05 -10.68 -14.58
N GLU A 211 12.94 -11.40 -14.73
CA GLU A 211 12.72 -12.70 -14.09
C GLU A 211 13.81 -13.73 -14.44
N SER A 212 14.42 -13.62 -15.63
CA SER A 212 15.46 -14.54 -16.08
C SER A 212 16.75 -14.46 -15.24
N LYS A 213 16.97 -13.36 -14.53
CA LYS A 213 18.10 -13.18 -13.62
C LYS A 213 17.93 -13.84 -12.27
N GLY A 214 16.70 -14.27 -11.94
CA GLY A 214 16.42 -14.94 -10.67
C GLY A 214 16.78 -14.11 -9.45
N VAL A 215 16.91 -14.79 -8.32
CA VAL A 215 17.24 -14.22 -7.01
C VAL A 215 18.68 -14.56 -6.64
N ASP A 216 19.45 -13.57 -6.18
CA ASP A 216 20.82 -13.72 -5.71
C ASP A 216 20.91 -13.41 -4.20
N PHE A 217 20.34 -14.34 -3.40
CA PHE A 217 20.39 -14.37 -1.94
C PHE A 217 21.26 -15.52 -1.44
N GLY A 218 22.26 -15.92 -2.23
CA GLY A 218 23.25 -16.95 -1.89
C GLY A 218 24.68 -16.39 -1.83
N GLY A 219 25.64 -17.30 -1.67
CA GLY A 219 27.06 -16.99 -1.60
C GLY A 219 27.49 -16.29 -0.30
N GLU A 220 28.75 -15.87 -0.25
CA GLU A 220 29.38 -15.32 0.95
C GLU A 220 28.63 -14.11 1.50
N LYS A 221 28.24 -13.15 0.64
CA LYS A 221 27.52 -11.94 1.05
C LYS A 221 26.21 -12.22 1.79
N ALA A 222 25.46 -13.25 1.40
CA ALA A 222 24.21 -13.60 2.05
C ALA A 222 24.44 -14.42 3.32
N VAL A 223 25.47 -15.29 3.34
CA VAL A 223 25.88 -16.04 4.52
C VAL A 223 26.29 -15.11 5.66
N GLU A 224 27.13 -14.09 5.37
CA GLU A 224 27.54 -13.08 6.35
C GLU A 224 26.33 -12.37 6.97
N VAL A 225 25.30 -12.05 6.18
CA VAL A 225 24.06 -11.47 6.72
C VAL A 225 23.32 -12.46 7.62
N THR A 226 23.22 -13.73 7.22
CA THR A 226 22.59 -14.75 8.05
C THR A 226 23.28 -14.90 9.40
N GLU A 227 24.64 -14.92 9.42
CA GLU A 227 25.43 -14.96 10.64
C GLU A 227 25.23 -13.72 11.51
N TYR A 228 25.22 -12.52 10.90
CA TYR A 228 24.87 -11.28 11.61
C TYR A 228 23.47 -11.35 12.25
N LEU A 229 22.49 -11.87 11.53
CA LEU A 229 21.12 -12.00 12.05
C LEU A 229 21.03 -13.02 13.20
N VAL A 230 21.86 -14.08 13.20
CA VAL A 230 21.99 -15.00 14.34
C VAL A 230 22.54 -14.30 15.58
N ASP A 231 23.53 -13.42 15.41
CA ASP A 231 24.07 -12.61 16.51
C ASP A 231 23.07 -11.53 16.95
N LEU A 232 22.37 -10.90 16.00
CA LEU A 232 21.38 -9.86 16.27
C LEU A 232 20.25 -10.39 17.17
N ILE A 233 19.73 -11.57 16.88
CA ILE A 233 18.64 -12.19 17.68
C ILE A 233 19.11 -12.58 19.11
N ALA A 234 20.40 -12.73 19.32
CA ALA A 234 20.98 -13.01 20.63
C ALA A 234 21.18 -11.73 21.47
N ASN A 235 21.09 -10.54 20.86
CA ASN A 235 21.20 -9.27 21.56
C ASN A 235 19.94 -9.04 22.42
N PRO A 236 20.07 -8.84 23.76
CA PRO A 236 18.93 -8.68 24.66
C PRO A 236 18.10 -7.40 24.38
N ASN A 237 18.66 -6.43 23.68
CA ASN A 237 18.01 -5.17 23.31
C ASN A 237 17.34 -5.25 21.92
N PHE A 238 17.46 -6.39 21.22
CA PHE A 238 16.75 -6.64 19.99
C PHE A 238 15.53 -7.53 20.25
N VAL A 239 14.34 -7.03 19.91
CA VAL A 239 13.07 -7.73 20.15
C VAL A 239 12.42 -8.09 18.80
N VAL A 240 12.06 -9.34 18.65
CA VAL A 240 11.26 -9.76 17.48
C VAL A 240 9.85 -9.25 17.64
N ASP A 241 9.42 -8.38 16.74
CA ASP A 241 8.01 -8.00 16.67
C ASP A 241 7.19 -9.16 16.13
N ALA A 242 6.32 -9.66 16.96
CA ALA A 242 5.36 -10.68 16.60
C ALA A 242 4.01 -10.31 17.23
N ASP A 243 2.95 -10.43 16.45
CA ASP A 243 1.58 -10.22 16.91
C ASP A 243 1.35 -8.85 17.62
N GLY A 244 2.04 -7.79 17.18
CA GLY A 244 1.92 -6.44 17.74
C GLY A 244 2.68 -6.21 19.04
N SER A 245 3.63 -7.08 19.39
CA SER A 245 4.47 -6.92 20.60
C SER A 245 5.31 -5.66 20.59
N GLY A 246 5.74 -5.18 19.40
CA GLY A 246 6.46 -3.92 19.25
C GLY A 246 5.66 -2.72 19.73
N MET A 247 4.41 -2.60 19.30
CA MET A 247 3.51 -1.50 19.71
C MET A 247 3.15 -1.59 21.20
N ALA A 248 2.92 -2.80 21.73
CA ALA A 248 2.63 -3.00 23.15
C ALA A 248 3.83 -2.59 24.02
N GLY A 249 5.04 -2.98 23.61
CA GLY A 249 6.27 -2.62 24.32
C GLY A 249 6.62 -1.13 24.22
N LEU A 250 6.28 -0.47 23.10
CA LEU A 250 6.40 0.98 22.99
C LEU A 250 5.46 1.70 23.98
N ARG A 251 4.25 1.16 24.19
CA ARG A 251 3.28 1.71 25.13
C ARG A 251 3.68 1.54 26.59
N ASP A 252 4.27 0.43 26.96
CA ASP A 252 4.72 0.17 28.34
C ASP A 252 6.15 0.65 28.64
N GLY A 253 6.85 1.16 27.62
CA GLY A 253 8.21 1.70 27.74
C GLY A 253 9.31 0.63 27.77
N SER A 254 9.03 -0.62 27.43
CA SER A 254 10.03 -1.68 27.29
C SER A 254 10.70 -1.69 25.92
N ILE A 255 10.09 -1.07 24.91
CA ILE A 255 10.63 -0.86 23.57
C ILE A 255 10.72 0.65 23.30
N HIS A 256 11.82 1.08 22.66
CA HIS A 256 12.13 2.48 22.43
C HIS A 256 12.18 2.84 20.94
N ALA A 257 12.23 1.85 20.04
CA ALA A 257 12.09 2.03 18.61
C ALA A 257 11.43 0.80 17.98
N LEU A 258 10.67 1.03 16.88
CA LEU A 258 10.07 -0.04 16.07
C LEU A 258 10.06 0.36 14.59
N PHE A 259 9.93 -0.64 13.72
CA PHE A 259 9.82 -0.45 12.28
C PHE A 259 8.39 -0.73 11.83
N SER A 260 7.77 0.27 11.21
CA SER A 260 6.41 0.19 10.66
C SER A 260 6.19 1.30 9.62
N GLY A 261 5.03 1.36 9.01
CA GLY A 261 4.69 2.39 8.03
C GLY A 261 3.72 3.44 8.57
N SER A 262 3.16 4.25 7.65
CA SER A 262 2.20 5.31 7.97
C SER A 262 0.91 4.82 8.65
N TRP A 263 0.58 3.55 8.50
CA TRP A 263 -0.59 2.91 9.12
C TRP A 263 -0.54 2.90 10.65
N ASP A 264 0.65 2.92 11.26
CA ASP A 264 0.82 2.94 12.73
C ASP A 264 1.05 4.34 13.32
N MET A 265 1.17 5.38 12.48
CA MET A 265 1.52 6.73 12.90
C MET A 265 0.60 7.27 14.01
N ALA A 266 -0.69 7.11 13.87
CA ALA A 266 -1.66 7.61 14.86
C ALA A 266 -1.45 6.97 16.23
N SER A 267 -1.22 5.64 16.27
CA SER A 267 -0.97 4.88 17.51
C SER A 267 0.37 5.27 18.14
N VAL A 268 1.42 5.40 17.35
CA VAL A 268 2.75 5.82 17.86
C VAL A 268 2.70 7.24 18.41
N LYS A 269 2.01 8.15 17.72
CA LYS A 269 1.82 9.53 18.14
C LYS A 269 1.03 9.63 19.47
N GLU A 270 0.01 8.79 19.63
CA GLU A 270 -0.74 8.69 20.89
C GLU A 270 0.16 8.25 22.05
N ILE A 271 1.06 7.28 21.79
CA ILE A 271 1.95 6.71 22.82
C ILE A 271 3.10 7.68 23.17
N LEU A 272 3.84 8.16 22.19
CA LEU A 272 5.06 8.94 22.39
C LEU A 272 4.82 10.45 22.48
N GLY A 273 3.70 10.96 21.97
CA GLY A 273 3.38 12.38 21.97
C GLY A 273 4.51 13.24 21.37
N GLY A 274 4.99 14.21 22.13
CA GLY A 274 6.09 15.10 21.73
C GLY A 274 7.46 14.42 21.57
N ASN A 275 7.64 13.22 22.14
CA ASN A 275 8.87 12.43 22.01
C ASN A 275 8.88 11.55 20.75
N MET A 276 7.83 11.50 19.97
CA MET A 276 7.82 10.74 18.72
C MET A 276 8.88 11.26 17.77
N GLY A 277 9.81 10.38 17.40
CA GLY A 277 10.72 10.54 16.29
C GLY A 277 10.33 9.62 15.13
N VAL A 278 10.56 10.06 13.90
CA VAL A 278 10.37 9.27 12.67
C VAL A 278 11.61 9.47 11.82
N ALA A 279 12.15 8.39 11.25
CA ALA A 279 13.35 8.45 10.42
C ALA A 279 13.35 7.36 9.36
N ALA A 280 14.10 7.58 8.28
CA ALA A 280 14.45 6.54 7.31
C ALA A 280 15.24 5.41 7.98
N LEU A 281 15.47 4.33 7.23
CA LEU A 281 16.12 3.14 7.76
C LEU A 281 17.58 3.40 8.14
N PRO A 282 18.03 2.87 9.30
CA PRO A 282 19.42 2.97 9.74
C PRO A 282 20.35 2.10 8.88
N THR A 283 21.64 2.31 9.03
CA THR A 283 22.66 1.33 8.68
C THR A 283 22.74 0.22 9.75
N TYR A 284 23.41 -0.87 9.43
CA TYR A 284 23.88 -1.88 10.40
C TYR A 284 25.35 -2.19 10.13
N THR A 285 26.07 -2.68 11.14
CA THR A 285 27.51 -2.91 11.04
C THR A 285 27.79 -4.38 10.75
N LEU A 286 28.23 -4.68 9.54
CA LEU A 286 28.60 -6.02 9.11
C LEU A 286 30.11 -6.10 8.84
N ASN A 287 30.82 -6.97 9.56
CA ASN A 287 32.28 -7.14 9.44
C ASN A 287 33.09 -5.83 9.57
N GLY A 288 32.58 -4.89 10.39
CA GLY A 288 33.21 -3.57 10.61
C GLY A 288 32.88 -2.52 9.53
N GLU A 289 32.01 -2.81 8.59
CA GLU A 289 31.52 -1.89 7.57
C GLU A 289 30.04 -1.55 7.81
N GLU A 290 29.68 -0.30 7.60
CA GLU A 290 28.26 0.09 7.61
C GLU A 290 27.56 -0.32 6.32
N LYS A 291 26.44 -1.02 6.47
CA LYS A 291 25.56 -1.43 5.37
C LYS A 291 24.20 -0.78 5.53
N GLN A 292 23.70 -0.16 4.48
CA GLN A 292 22.38 0.47 4.50
C GLN A 292 21.27 -0.57 4.45
N MET A 293 20.42 -0.66 5.48
CA MET A 293 19.17 -1.43 5.35
C MET A 293 18.33 -0.87 4.20
N LYS A 294 17.74 -1.76 3.40
CA LYS A 294 16.91 -1.36 2.25
C LYS A 294 15.58 -2.10 2.28
N SER A 295 14.51 -1.35 2.54
CA SER A 295 13.15 -1.90 2.48
C SER A 295 12.69 -2.20 1.06
N TYR A 296 11.63 -2.96 0.93
CA TYR A 296 10.79 -2.87 -0.25
C TYR A 296 10.01 -1.56 -0.23
N ALA A 297 9.81 -0.99 -1.41
CA ALA A 297 8.95 0.14 -1.63
C ALA A 297 8.01 -0.10 -2.80
N GLY A 298 6.89 0.57 -2.78
CA GLY A 298 5.89 0.58 -3.82
C GLY A 298 5.04 1.83 -3.72
N SER A 299 3.89 1.80 -4.36
CA SER A 299 2.90 2.85 -4.27
C SER A 299 1.50 2.28 -4.09
N LYS A 300 0.59 3.13 -3.65
CA LYS A 300 -0.84 2.90 -3.83
C LYS A 300 -1.33 3.83 -4.93
N ALA A 301 -2.20 3.32 -5.77
CA ALA A 301 -2.66 4.01 -6.96
C ALA A 301 -4.16 3.87 -7.16
N VAL A 302 -4.70 4.75 -7.97
CA VAL A 302 -6.07 4.71 -8.45
C VAL A 302 -6.10 3.99 -9.79
N GLY A 303 -6.83 2.88 -9.86
CA GLY A 303 -7.08 2.11 -11.06
C GLY A 303 -8.44 2.41 -11.67
N VAL A 304 -8.56 2.18 -12.97
CA VAL A 304 -9.83 2.27 -13.71
C VAL A 304 -10.13 0.92 -14.35
N ASN A 305 -11.36 0.48 -14.17
CA ASN A 305 -11.88 -0.76 -14.71
C ASN A 305 -12.14 -0.60 -16.22
N PRO A 306 -11.57 -1.47 -17.08
CA PRO A 306 -11.83 -1.41 -18.53
C PRO A 306 -13.29 -1.68 -18.94
N GLU A 307 -14.08 -2.35 -18.08
CA GLU A 307 -15.51 -2.63 -18.31
C GLU A 307 -16.43 -1.47 -17.86
N SER A 308 -15.85 -0.33 -17.41
CA SER A 308 -16.65 0.85 -17.05
C SER A 308 -17.47 1.37 -18.23
N SER A 309 -18.77 1.52 -18.01
CA SER A 309 -19.67 2.15 -18.99
C SER A 309 -19.44 3.66 -19.15
N TYR A 310 -18.69 4.27 -18.22
CA TYR A 310 -18.41 5.71 -18.14
C TYR A 310 -16.91 5.98 -18.19
N MET A 311 -16.23 5.45 -19.20
CA MET A 311 -14.77 5.44 -19.30
C MET A 311 -14.13 6.82 -19.12
N VAL A 312 -14.65 7.86 -19.80
CA VAL A 312 -14.05 9.21 -19.73
C VAL A 312 -14.20 9.82 -18.34
N PRO A 313 -15.38 9.85 -17.71
CA PRO A 313 -15.53 10.27 -16.32
C PRO A 313 -14.70 9.45 -15.33
N ALA A 314 -14.60 8.12 -15.51
CA ALA A 314 -13.81 7.24 -14.64
C ALA A 314 -12.30 7.56 -14.70
N VAL A 315 -11.76 7.72 -15.91
CA VAL A 315 -10.35 8.11 -16.11
C VAL A 315 -10.06 9.49 -15.51
N GLN A 316 -10.94 10.46 -15.73
CA GLN A 316 -10.75 11.81 -15.17
C GLN A 316 -10.87 11.82 -13.64
N LEU A 317 -11.79 11.04 -13.06
CA LEU A 317 -11.85 10.86 -11.60
C LEU A 317 -10.57 10.25 -11.05
N ALA A 318 -10.03 9.22 -11.70
CA ALA A 318 -8.78 8.61 -11.27
C ALA A 318 -7.62 9.61 -11.28
N VAL A 319 -7.48 10.41 -12.34
CA VAL A 319 -6.47 11.45 -12.43
C VAL A 319 -6.67 12.52 -11.33
N TYR A 320 -7.92 12.93 -11.07
CA TYR A 320 -8.24 13.87 -10.01
C TYR A 320 -7.90 13.34 -8.63
N LEU A 321 -8.20 12.07 -8.32
CA LEU A 321 -7.87 11.45 -7.02
C LEU A 321 -6.34 11.39 -6.76
N GLY A 322 -5.52 11.37 -7.81
CA GLY A 322 -4.06 11.51 -7.72
C GLY A 322 -3.54 12.94 -7.79
N SER A 323 -4.40 13.94 -7.90
CA SER A 323 -4.00 15.35 -7.99
C SER A 323 -3.48 15.90 -6.66
N ALA A 324 -2.78 17.04 -6.70
CA ALA A 324 -2.32 17.75 -5.51
C ALA A 324 -3.49 18.11 -4.56
N GLU A 325 -4.65 18.54 -5.09
CA GLU A 325 -5.82 18.88 -4.27
C GLU A 325 -6.33 17.67 -3.49
N ALA A 326 -6.53 16.53 -4.15
CA ALA A 326 -7.05 15.30 -3.51
C ALA A 326 -6.04 14.68 -2.54
N GLN A 327 -4.75 14.65 -2.89
CA GLN A 327 -3.69 14.15 -2.00
C GLN A 327 -3.49 15.04 -0.78
N LYS A 328 -3.57 16.37 -0.94
CA LYS A 328 -3.52 17.32 0.19
C LYS A 328 -4.65 17.08 1.17
N LEU A 329 -5.87 16.91 0.66
CA LEU A 329 -7.03 16.57 1.50
C LEU A 329 -6.84 15.22 2.21
N HIS A 330 -6.24 14.22 1.54
CA HIS A 330 -5.96 12.91 2.13
C HIS A 330 -4.94 13.01 3.28
N TYR A 331 -3.89 13.79 3.08
CA TYR A 331 -2.90 14.08 4.11
C TYR A 331 -3.53 14.81 5.32
N GLU A 332 -4.32 15.86 5.09
CA GLU A 332 -4.96 16.65 6.14
C GLU A 332 -5.96 15.83 7.00
N LEU A 333 -6.69 14.92 6.37
CA LEU A 333 -7.70 14.10 7.06
C LEU A 333 -7.14 12.82 7.67
N ARG A 334 -6.16 12.19 7.01
CA ARG A 334 -5.72 10.84 7.30
C ARG A 334 -4.21 10.69 7.53
N ASN A 335 -3.43 11.75 7.36
CA ASN A 335 -1.96 11.72 7.34
C ASN A 335 -1.38 10.74 6.29
N VAL A 336 -2.10 10.49 5.19
CA VAL A 336 -1.56 9.73 4.07
C VAL A 336 -0.52 10.59 3.38
N VAL A 337 0.72 10.13 3.37
CA VAL A 337 1.86 10.89 2.82
C VAL A 337 1.69 11.04 1.32
N PRO A 338 1.62 12.28 0.80
CA PRO A 338 1.46 12.50 -0.63
C PRO A 338 2.74 12.13 -1.39
N CYS A 339 2.59 11.76 -2.66
CA CYS A 339 3.69 11.57 -3.61
C CYS A 339 3.70 12.60 -4.74
N ASN A 340 2.72 13.51 -4.78
CA ASN A 340 2.61 14.55 -5.78
C ASN A 340 3.74 15.59 -5.63
N LEU A 341 4.47 15.88 -6.72
CA LEU A 341 5.64 16.75 -6.71
C LEU A 341 5.33 18.17 -6.23
N GLU A 342 4.17 18.73 -6.58
CA GLU A 342 3.76 20.06 -6.12
C GLU A 342 3.64 20.11 -4.59
N LEU A 343 3.11 19.04 -3.97
CA LEU A 343 2.97 18.97 -2.53
C LEU A 343 4.32 18.72 -1.82
N MET A 344 5.23 18.03 -2.48
CA MET A 344 6.59 17.82 -1.95
C MET A 344 7.41 19.12 -1.95
N GLU A 345 7.06 20.09 -2.78
CA GLU A 345 7.66 21.44 -2.77
C GLU A 345 6.98 22.37 -1.76
N ASN A 346 5.81 22.01 -1.21
CA ASN A 346 5.12 22.80 -0.20
C ASN A 346 5.84 22.69 1.17
N PRO A 347 6.38 23.80 1.73
CA PRO A 347 7.16 23.76 2.96
C PRO A 347 6.40 23.20 4.17
N ASP A 348 5.08 23.43 4.25
CA ASP A 348 4.27 22.97 5.37
C ASP A 348 4.11 21.44 5.40
N ILE A 349 4.14 20.81 4.21
CA ILE A 349 4.07 19.35 4.05
C ILE A 349 5.48 18.75 4.07
N ALA A 350 6.42 19.32 3.31
CA ALA A 350 7.78 18.82 3.19
C ALA A 350 8.57 18.87 4.51
N SER A 351 8.21 19.73 5.44
CA SER A 351 8.82 19.81 6.78
C SER A 351 8.24 18.83 7.80
N ASP A 352 7.15 18.11 7.46
CA ASP A 352 6.60 17.09 8.33
C ASP A 352 7.57 15.89 8.42
N ALA A 353 7.90 15.49 9.64
CA ALA A 353 8.86 14.41 9.89
C ALA A 353 8.41 13.07 9.28
N LEU A 354 7.09 12.80 9.25
CA LEU A 354 6.53 11.61 8.64
C LEU A 354 6.74 11.61 7.12
N VAL A 355 6.42 12.75 6.48
CA VAL A 355 6.59 12.94 5.03
C VAL A 355 8.07 12.80 4.66
N THR A 356 8.95 13.45 5.43
CA THR A 356 10.40 13.36 5.22
C THR A 356 10.88 11.92 5.36
N ALA A 357 10.52 11.22 6.44
CA ALA A 357 10.98 9.85 6.69
C ALA A 357 10.49 8.87 5.61
N GLN A 358 9.23 8.95 5.20
CA GLN A 358 8.69 8.08 4.16
C GLN A 358 9.35 8.34 2.79
N ASN A 359 9.51 9.61 2.41
CA ASN A 359 10.14 9.96 1.14
C ASN A 359 11.65 9.66 1.13
N ASP A 360 12.36 9.92 2.23
CA ASP A 360 13.76 9.53 2.36
C ASP A 360 13.93 8.01 2.29
N THR A 361 13.03 7.26 2.91
CA THR A 361 13.06 5.79 2.82
C THR A 361 12.80 5.36 1.37
N PHE A 362 11.75 5.86 0.75
CA PHE A 362 11.40 5.50 -0.62
C PHE A 362 12.54 5.80 -1.60
N ASN A 363 13.11 7.00 -1.53
CA ASN A 363 14.09 7.46 -2.52
C ASN A 363 15.53 6.99 -2.24
N ARG A 364 15.90 6.70 -0.99
CA ARG A 364 17.30 6.51 -0.58
C ARG A 364 17.60 5.17 0.05
N THR A 365 16.64 4.59 0.80
CA THR A 365 16.85 3.38 1.59
C THR A 365 15.84 2.29 1.28
N SER A 366 15.39 2.24 0.03
CA SER A 366 14.54 1.16 -0.47
C SER A 366 14.94 0.69 -1.87
N ILE A 367 14.36 -0.40 -2.29
CA ILE A 367 14.26 -0.83 -3.67
C ILE A 367 12.79 -0.96 -4.04
N LEU A 368 12.44 -0.74 -5.31
CA LEU A 368 11.10 -1.05 -5.77
C LEU A 368 10.88 -2.56 -5.65
N GLN A 369 9.76 -2.96 -5.02
CA GLN A 369 9.41 -4.38 -4.94
C GLN A 369 9.22 -4.94 -6.35
N PRO A 370 9.90 -6.05 -6.72
CA PRO A 370 9.75 -6.62 -8.06
C PRO A 370 8.31 -7.04 -8.36
N PHE A 371 7.86 -6.78 -9.60
CA PHE A 371 6.51 -7.15 -10.08
C PHE A 371 6.48 -8.48 -10.84
N VAL A 372 7.62 -9.15 -10.99
CA VAL A 372 7.71 -10.42 -11.70
C VAL A 372 7.04 -11.55 -10.92
N ALA A 373 6.48 -12.54 -11.62
CA ALA A 373 5.75 -13.63 -11.00
C ALA A 373 6.58 -14.43 -9.99
N GLY A 374 7.89 -14.57 -10.25
CA GLY A 374 8.85 -15.23 -9.37
C GLY A 374 8.97 -14.61 -7.98
N MET A 375 8.55 -13.35 -7.79
CA MET A 375 8.54 -12.71 -6.45
C MET A 375 7.68 -13.46 -5.45
N ASN A 376 6.60 -14.11 -5.89
CA ASN A 376 5.74 -14.93 -5.03
C ASN A 376 6.49 -16.11 -4.38
N ASN A 377 7.56 -16.61 -5.00
CA ASN A 377 8.37 -17.69 -4.46
C ASN A 377 9.31 -17.22 -3.35
N CYS A 378 9.49 -15.91 -3.17
CA CYS A 378 10.42 -15.34 -2.20
C CYS A 378 9.85 -15.28 -0.77
N TRP A 379 8.55 -15.16 -0.62
CA TRP A 379 7.93 -14.85 0.67
C TRP A 379 8.14 -15.95 1.71
N VAL A 380 7.77 -17.19 1.39
CA VAL A 380 7.84 -18.33 2.33
C VAL A 380 9.27 -18.71 2.71
N PRO A 381 10.25 -18.80 1.78
CA PRO A 381 11.64 -19.10 2.15
C PRO A 381 12.26 -18.08 3.11
N VAL A 382 12.02 -16.78 2.86
CA VAL A 382 12.52 -15.69 3.72
C VAL A 382 11.85 -15.72 5.10
N GLU A 383 10.54 -15.92 5.16
CA GLU A 383 9.81 -16.08 6.43
C GLU A 383 10.35 -17.27 7.24
N ASN A 384 10.60 -18.39 6.57
CA ASN A 384 11.17 -19.58 7.19
C ASN A 384 12.59 -19.32 7.72
N MET A 385 13.41 -18.56 7.00
CA MET A 385 14.73 -18.15 7.49
C MET A 385 14.60 -17.34 8.80
N GLY A 386 13.76 -16.32 8.84
CA GLY A 386 13.51 -15.52 10.04
C GLY A 386 13.02 -16.37 11.22
N LYS A 387 12.05 -17.28 10.96
CA LYS A 387 11.56 -18.23 11.97
C LYS A 387 12.65 -19.20 12.43
N GLY A 388 13.49 -19.69 11.52
CA GLY A 388 14.59 -20.60 11.81
C GLY A 388 15.66 -19.97 12.71
N ILE A 389 16.03 -18.70 12.45
CA ILE A 389 16.95 -17.96 13.29
C ILE A 389 16.33 -17.70 14.67
N ARG A 390 15.07 -17.24 14.71
CA ARG A 390 14.35 -16.96 15.97
C ARG A 390 14.25 -18.19 16.88
N ASN A 391 13.94 -19.37 16.33
CA ASN A 391 13.82 -20.61 17.09
C ASN A 391 15.14 -21.36 17.29
N ARG A 392 16.27 -20.79 16.79
CA ARG A 392 17.62 -21.36 16.86
C ARG A 392 17.83 -22.67 16.10
N SER A 393 17.03 -22.94 15.08
CA SER A 393 17.29 -24.01 14.12
C SER A 393 18.29 -23.57 13.04
N VAL A 394 18.43 -22.27 12.81
CA VAL A 394 19.52 -21.66 12.06
C VAL A 394 20.52 -21.05 13.04
N THR A 395 21.77 -21.45 12.92
CA THR A 395 22.89 -21.09 13.79
C THR A 395 24.12 -20.80 12.95
N HIS A 396 25.22 -20.29 13.51
CA HIS A 396 26.49 -20.13 12.80
C HIS A 396 26.99 -21.45 12.17
N GLU A 397 26.74 -22.60 12.79
CA GLU A 397 27.22 -23.89 12.30
C GLU A 397 26.56 -24.30 10.95
N ASN A 398 25.31 -23.91 10.75
CA ASN A 398 24.56 -24.24 9.55
C ASN A 398 24.10 -23.04 8.71
N ALA A 399 24.56 -21.82 9.05
CA ALA A 399 24.17 -20.58 8.36
C ALA A 399 24.34 -20.69 6.83
N LYS A 400 25.51 -21.18 6.40
CA LYS A 400 25.78 -21.37 4.96
C LYS A 400 24.79 -22.30 4.29
N GLU A 401 24.53 -23.48 4.87
CA GLU A 401 23.61 -24.48 4.32
C GLU A 401 22.18 -23.90 4.23
N GLN A 402 21.71 -23.24 5.30
CA GLN A 402 20.36 -22.70 5.34
C GLN A 402 20.19 -21.49 4.39
N THR A 403 21.23 -20.66 4.24
CA THR A 403 21.21 -19.54 3.28
C THR A 403 21.14 -20.04 1.83
N GLU A 404 21.95 -21.04 1.47
CA GLU A 404 21.88 -21.64 0.13
C GLU A 404 20.54 -22.35 -0.12
N ALA A 405 19.97 -23.01 0.90
CA ALA A 405 18.66 -23.62 0.81
C ALA A 405 17.54 -22.57 0.60
N MET A 406 17.60 -21.44 1.32
CA MET A 406 16.70 -20.31 1.11
C MET A 406 16.80 -19.78 -0.32
N ASN A 407 18.02 -19.48 -0.79
CA ASN A 407 18.25 -18.99 -2.15
C ASN A 407 17.73 -19.97 -3.22
N ALA A 408 17.99 -21.26 -3.05
CA ALA A 408 17.50 -22.29 -3.96
C ALA A 408 15.96 -22.36 -3.98
N ALA A 409 15.30 -22.23 -2.81
CA ALA A 409 13.86 -22.23 -2.70
C ALA A 409 13.21 -21.01 -3.37
N MET A 410 13.82 -19.81 -3.22
CA MET A 410 13.37 -18.57 -3.88
C MET A 410 13.47 -18.66 -5.41
N ASN A 411 14.44 -19.43 -5.93
CA ASN A 411 14.65 -19.65 -7.37
C ASN A 411 13.91 -20.90 -7.89
N SER A 412 13.20 -21.64 -7.04
CA SER A 412 12.45 -22.80 -7.50
C SER A 412 11.23 -22.32 -8.29
N ASN A 413 11.10 -22.78 -9.53
CA ASN A 413 9.86 -22.63 -10.25
C ASN A 413 8.78 -23.34 -9.45
N GLY A 414 7.79 -22.60 -8.95
CA GLY A 414 6.66 -23.18 -8.22
C GLY A 414 6.06 -24.32 -9.05
N ILE A 415 5.98 -25.50 -8.43
CA ILE A 415 5.33 -26.67 -9.01
C ILE A 415 3.83 -26.46 -9.00
#